data_836855c8fff413c22f616872e4cb5c59
#
_entry.id   836855c8fff413c22f616872e4cb5c59
#
_cell.length_a   1.000
_cell.length_b   1.000
_cell.length_c   1.000
_cell.angle_alpha   90.00
_cell.angle_beta   90.00
_cell.angle_gamma   90.00
#
_symmetry.space_group_name_H-M   'P 1'
#
loop_
_entity.id
_entity.type
_entity.pdbx_description
1 polymer ?
#
loop_
_entity_poly.entity_id
_entity_poly.type
_entity_poly.pdbx_seq_one_letter_code
_entity_poly.pdbx_strand_id
1 'polypeptide(L)'
;MLHSGHEEQALFPFRLALSRHVCLIFNVTVCSLKKRMAWQDDVGVFTKTNGFDMDKKDLRVVFMGTPEFAVESLKCLVEGGYNVVAVVTQPDKPVGRHGSELCPPEVKKYALSVGLPVLQPVKMKDPAFVESLAAYKADLQVVVAYRMLPEIVWAMPRFGTFNVHASLLPKYRGAAPINWAVINGETETGVTTFFLDHEIDTGRIIMQKRFHIPDDADVEYVYDGLMRLGAEICRETVDMVISTEGNVASQPQDETLGLCPAPKIFKETCEIDWSKTAKRVYDFVRGLSPYPGAWSALEVDGQKPLTVKVYGTRRTGTACQEPFGHVSVGHGRLYVAAADEWVEITELQIAGKKRMDVRSFLNGFKAANGGELRMVGSGKQSV
;
A
#
# COMPACT_ATOMS: atom_id res chain seq x y z
N MET A 1 -35.46 57.88 -30.55
CA MET A 1 -34.44 58.91 -30.27
C MET A 1 -33.25 58.11 -29.74
N LEU A 2 -32.26 57.77 -30.61
CA LEU A 2 -31.01 58.43 -30.85
C LEU A 2 -30.09 58.24 -29.63
N HIS A 3 -28.88 57.71 -29.62
CA HIS A 3 -27.80 57.42 -30.58
C HIS A 3 -26.85 56.47 -29.84
N SER A 4 -26.35 55.40 -30.34
CA SER A 4 -25.19 55.22 -31.29
C SER A 4 -23.80 55.48 -30.70
N GLY A 5 -22.89 54.58 -30.99
CA GLY A 5 -21.43 54.69 -31.01
C GLY A 5 -20.76 53.40 -30.53
N HIS A 6 -20.48 52.48 -31.30
CA HIS A 6 -19.36 52.06 -32.20
C HIS A 6 -17.97 52.57 -31.83
N GLU A 7 -17.06 51.63 -31.67
CA GLU A 7 -15.78 51.40 -32.36
C GLU A 7 -14.96 50.40 -31.55
N GLU A 8 -14.67 49.22 -31.98
CA GLU A 8 -13.83 48.70 -33.07
C GLU A 8 -12.33 48.91 -32.85
N GLN A 9 -11.63 47.76 -32.84
CA GLN A 9 -10.31 47.45 -33.36
C GLN A 9 -9.06 47.93 -32.61
N ALA A 10 -8.16 46.99 -32.22
CA ALA A 10 -7.01 46.65 -33.04
C ALA A 10 -6.15 45.54 -32.43
N LEU A 11 -6.04 44.48 -33.17
CA LEU A 11 -4.91 43.57 -33.20
C LEU A 11 -3.63 44.32 -33.58
N PHE A 12 -2.50 44.04 -32.92
CA PHE A 12 -1.24 43.90 -33.64
C PHE A 12 -0.17 43.18 -32.78
N PRO A 13 0.67 42.36 -33.39
CA PRO A 13 1.64 41.52 -32.73
C PRO A 13 3.00 42.23 -32.65
N PHE A 14 3.75 41.99 -31.57
CA PHE A 14 5.16 42.34 -31.57
C PHE A 14 6.03 41.09 -31.58
N ARG A 15 6.62 40.87 -32.74
CA ARG A 15 7.80 40.06 -33.02
C ARG A 15 9.03 40.92 -32.85
N LEU A 16 10.16 40.23 -32.51
CA LEU A 16 11.57 40.65 -32.58
C LEU A 16 12.08 41.51 -31.41
N ALA A 17 13.25 41.18 -30.81
CA ALA A 17 14.50 40.90 -31.46
C ALA A 17 15.43 40.10 -30.52
N LEU A 18 16.10 39.11 -31.08
CA LEU A 18 17.32 38.53 -30.54
C LEU A 18 18.39 39.64 -30.38
N SER A 19 18.90 39.78 -29.17
CA SER A 19 20.21 40.40 -28.97
C SER A 19 21.23 39.34 -28.56
N ARG A 20 22.08 38.98 -29.50
CA ARG A 20 23.33 38.24 -29.36
C ARG A 20 24.32 39.05 -28.52
N HIS A 21 24.30 38.97 -27.19
CA HIS A 21 25.37 39.54 -26.34
C HIS A 21 25.43 39.00 -24.92
N VAL A 22 25.11 37.75 -24.67
CA VAL A 22 25.40 37.06 -23.38
C VAL A 22 26.01 35.69 -23.65
N CYS A 23 27.06 35.67 -24.46
CA CYS A 23 27.84 34.45 -24.70
C CYS A 23 29.34 34.77 -24.73
N LEU A 24 29.83 35.50 -23.74
CA LEU A 24 31.26 35.88 -23.69
C LEU A 24 31.76 36.23 -22.28
N ILE A 25 31.36 35.56 -21.24
CA ILE A 25 31.98 35.67 -19.88
C ILE A 25 32.06 34.31 -19.11
N PHE A 26 32.16 33.19 -19.78
CA PHE A 26 32.49 31.93 -19.09
C PHE A 26 33.52 31.06 -19.81
N ASN A 27 34.47 31.68 -20.49
CA ASN A 27 35.53 30.97 -21.21
C ASN A 27 36.94 31.52 -20.96
N VAL A 28 37.25 31.97 -19.76
CA VAL A 28 38.62 32.33 -19.37
C VAL A 28 38.86 31.92 -17.91
N THR A 29 38.96 30.65 -17.59
CA THR A 29 39.67 30.14 -16.39
C THR A 29 39.92 28.62 -16.47
N VAL A 30 40.19 28.06 -17.62
CA VAL A 30 40.69 26.66 -17.71
C VAL A 30 41.88 26.62 -18.71
N CYS A 31 42.81 27.50 -18.55
CA CYS A 31 44.05 27.40 -19.34
C CYS A 31 45.19 28.03 -18.58
N SER A 32 45.58 27.50 -17.42
CA SER A 32 46.91 27.77 -16.87
C SER A 32 47.12 27.00 -15.57
N LEU A 33 47.40 25.71 -15.64
CA LEU A 33 48.10 24.94 -14.59
C LEU A 33 48.52 23.55 -15.14
N LYS A 34 49.22 23.55 -16.28
CA LYS A 34 50.11 22.47 -16.63
C LYS A 34 51.48 22.83 -16.06
N LYS A 35 51.71 22.56 -14.81
CA LYS A 35 53.08 22.45 -14.26
C LYS A 35 53.23 21.02 -13.72
N ARG A 36 54.08 20.32 -14.43
CA ARG A 36 54.81 19.09 -14.11
C ARG A 36 54.93 18.80 -12.59
N MET A 37 54.34 17.69 -12.18
CA MET A 37 54.92 16.84 -11.15
C MET A 37 54.97 15.43 -11.72
N ALA A 38 56.16 14.93 -11.96
CA ALA A 38 56.46 13.56 -12.23
C ALA A 38 56.11 12.77 -10.97
N TRP A 39 55.11 11.94 -11.00
CA TRP A 39 54.90 10.88 -10.06
C TRP A 39 55.27 9.59 -10.77
N GLN A 40 56.23 8.89 -10.13
CA GLN A 40 56.68 7.57 -10.51
C GLN A 40 55.52 6.64 -10.64
N ASP A 41 55.48 5.91 -11.74
CA ASP A 41 54.60 4.78 -12.02
C ASP A 41 54.97 3.62 -11.05
N ASP A 42 54.31 3.61 -9.89
CA ASP A 42 54.05 2.36 -9.19
C ASP A 42 52.66 1.87 -9.70
N VAL A 43 52.69 1.24 -10.86
CA VAL A 43 51.59 0.40 -11.34
C VAL A 43 51.57 -0.83 -10.44
N GLY A 44 50.95 -0.68 -9.27
CA GLY A 44 50.43 -1.81 -8.54
C GLY A 44 49.42 -2.48 -9.46
N VAL A 45 49.81 -3.60 -10.03
CA VAL A 45 48.94 -4.56 -10.68
C VAL A 45 47.89 -4.93 -9.64
N PHE A 46 46.74 -4.22 -9.66
CA PHE A 46 45.53 -4.75 -9.07
C PHE A 46 45.23 -6.02 -9.85
N THR A 47 45.77 -7.12 -9.39
CA THR A 47 45.25 -8.43 -9.73
C THR A 47 43.76 -8.39 -9.45
N LYS A 48 42.95 -8.40 -10.51
CA LYS A 48 41.56 -8.83 -10.42
C LYS A 48 41.61 -10.14 -9.65
N THR A 49 41.25 -10.08 -8.38
CA THR A 49 40.85 -11.27 -7.65
C THR A 49 39.71 -11.83 -8.49
N ASN A 50 39.86 -13.05 -8.95
CA ASN A 50 38.79 -13.83 -9.56
C ASN A 50 37.68 -14.01 -8.49
N GLY A 51 36.95 -12.95 -8.17
CA GLY A 51 35.67 -13.03 -7.51
C GLY A 51 34.73 -13.70 -8.50
N PHE A 52 34.20 -14.83 -8.18
CA PHE A 52 33.05 -15.40 -8.84
C PHE A 52 31.94 -14.34 -8.72
N ASP A 53 31.68 -13.62 -9.80
CA ASP A 53 30.60 -12.66 -9.88
C ASP A 53 29.31 -13.51 -9.83
N MET A 54 28.59 -13.51 -8.69
CA MET A 54 27.39 -14.33 -8.50
C MET A 54 26.33 -13.90 -9.51
N ASP A 55 25.91 -14.80 -10.38
CA ASP A 55 24.79 -14.56 -11.32
C ASP A 55 23.45 -14.77 -10.58
N LYS A 56 22.41 -14.09 -11.06
CA LYS A 56 21.03 -14.27 -10.56
C LYS A 56 20.52 -15.71 -10.65
N LYS A 57 21.13 -16.54 -11.52
CA LYS A 57 20.83 -17.97 -11.63
C LYS A 57 21.52 -18.82 -10.57
N ASP A 58 22.59 -18.31 -9.97
CA ASP A 58 23.33 -19.03 -8.93
C ASP A 58 22.68 -18.85 -7.56
N LEU A 59 22.02 -17.69 -7.32
CA LEU A 59 21.32 -17.41 -6.07
C LEU A 59 20.00 -18.19 -5.99
N ARG A 60 19.95 -19.19 -5.10
CA ARG A 60 18.74 -19.99 -4.86
C ARG A 60 17.78 -19.26 -3.95
N VAL A 61 16.64 -18.86 -4.49
CA VAL A 61 15.62 -18.08 -3.76
C VAL A 61 14.41 -18.93 -3.44
N VAL A 62 13.99 -18.95 -2.18
CA VAL A 62 12.65 -19.40 -1.79
C VAL A 62 11.77 -18.18 -1.59
N PHE A 63 10.61 -18.17 -2.24
CA PHE A 63 9.62 -17.10 -2.11
C PHE A 63 8.47 -17.52 -1.20
N MET A 64 8.06 -16.66 -0.28
CA MET A 64 6.96 -16.90 0.65
C MET A 64 5.91 -15.79 0.55
N GLY A 65 4.69 -16.13 0.17
CA GLY A 65 3.61 -15.17 0.02
C GLY A 65 2.24 -15.85 -0.10
N THR A 66 1.16 -15.08 0.02
CA THR A 66 -0.18 -15.68 -0.07
C THR A 66 -1.14 -14.88 -0.96
N PRO A 67 -1.44 -13.58 -0.70
CA PRO A 67 -2.43 -12.82 -1.44
C PRO A 67 -1.87 -12.35 -2.80
N GLU A 68 -2.75 -11.77 -3.59
CA GLU A 68 -2.45 -11.14 -4.87
C GLU A 68 -1.30 -10.13 -4.77
N PHE A 69 -1.22 -9.36 -3.70
CA PHE A 69 -0.13 -8.43 -3.43
C PHE A 69 1.27 -9.05 -3.59
N ALA A 70 1.42 -10.32 -3.23
CA ALA A 70 2.69 -11.03 -3.33
C ALA A 70 2.97 -11.58 -4.74
N VAL A 71 1.96 -11.68 -5.60
CA VAL A 71 2.10 -12.28 -6.94
C VAL A 71 3.01 -11.44 -7.82
N GLU A 72 2.86 -10.12 -7.83
CA GLU A 72 3.68 -9.25 -8.69
C GLU A 72 5.18 -9.31 -8.32
N SER A 73 5.50 -9.44 -7.02
CA SER A 73 6.90 -9.64 -6.58
C SER A 73 7.45 -10.98 -7.05
N LEU A 74 6.68 -12.07 -6.91
CA LEU A 74 7.09 -13.39 -7.40
C LEU A 74 7.26 -13.38 -8.92
N LYS A 75 6.31 -12.80 -9.64
CA LYS A 75 6.32 -12.67 -11.09
C LYS A 75 7.54 -11.89 -11.57
N CYS A 76 7.84 -10.77 -10.93
CA CYS A 76 9.02 -9.96 -11.26
C CYS A 76 10.34 -10.75 -11.12
N LEU A 77 10.47 -11.61 -10.10
CA LEU A 77 11.63 -12.47 -9.95
C LEU A 77 11.67 -13.57 -11.02
N VAL A 78 10.58 -14.28 -11.26
CA VAL A 78 10.51 -15.37 -12.24
C VAL A 78 10.77 -14.88 -13.65
N GLU A 79 10.06 -13.85 -14.10
CA GLU A 79 10.21 -13.25 -15.43
C GLU A 79 11.57 -12.55 -15.59
N GLY A 80 12.12 -12.03 -14.47
CA GLY A 80 13.48 -11.49 -14.42
C GLY A 80 14.59 -12.55 -14.55
N GLY A 81 14.23 -13.84 -14.55
CA GLY A 81 15.18 -14.96 -14.70
C GLY A 81 15.98 -15.25 -13.44
N TYR A 82 15.48 -14.88 -12.25
CA TYR A 82 16.07 -15.27 -10.97
C TYR A 82 15.74 -16.73 -10.66
N ASN A 83 16.63 -17.40 -9.93
CA ASN A 83 16.49 -18.81 -9.60
C ASN A 83 15.55 -19.01 -8.40
N VAL A 84 14.25 -18.86 -8.61
CA VAL A 84 13.24 -19.21 -7.61
C VAL A 84 13.08 -20.73 -7.59
N VAL A 85 13.55 -21.37 -6.52
CA VAL A 85 13.61 -22.84 -6.41
C VAL A 85 12.36 -23.46 -5.78
N ALA A 86 11.61 -22.70 -4.99
CA ALA A 86 10.34 -23.12 -4.42
C ALA A 86 9.52 -21.91 -3.93
N VAL A 87 8.23 -22.13 -3.80
CA VAL A 87 7.26 -21.18 -3.27
C VAL A 87 6.58 -21.75 -2.03
N VAL A 88 6.46 -20.95 -0.98
CA VAL A 88 5.72 -21.30 0.24
C VAL A 88 4.50 -20.42 0.35
N THR A 89 3.33 -21.01 0.51
CA THR A 89 2.08 -20.27 0.68
C THR A 89 1.17 -20.93 1.70
N GLN A 90 0.08 -20.25 2.08
CA GLN A 90 -0.90 -20.84 2.99
C GLN A 90 -1.67 -21.99 2.30
N PRO A 91 -2.22 -22.94 3.08
CA PRO A 91 -3.13 -23.96 2.56
C PRO A 91 -4.34 -23.36 1.85
N ASP A 92 -4.90 -24.11 0.90
CA ASP A 92 -6.14 -23.75 0.23
C ASP A 92 -7.25 -23.53 1.23
N LYS A 93 -8.04 -22.48 1.04
CA LYS A 93 -9.13 -22.13 1.96
C LYS A 93 -10.47 -22.66 1.46
N PRO A 94 -11.27 -23.26 2.35
CA PRO A 94 -12.64 -23.60 1.99
C PRO A 94 -13.46 -22.33 1.78
N VAL A 95 -14.16 -22.26 0.65
CA VAL A 95 -15.07 -21.16 0.26
C VAL A 95 -16.43 -21.72 -0.13
N GLY A 96 -17.42 -20.83 -0.31
CA GLY A 96 -18.79 -21.21 -0.65
C GLY A 96 -19.64 -21.62 0.55
N ARG A 97 -20.91 -22.00 0.28
CA ARG A 97 -21.80 -22.49 1.31
C ARG A 97 -21.26 -23.81 1.88
N HIS A 98 -21.03 -23.84 3.19
CA HIS A 98 -20.46 -24.98 3.92
C HIS A 98 -19.05 -25.41 3.52
N GLY A 99 -18.25 -24.52 2.89
CA GLY A 99 -16.87 -24.85 2.52
C GLY A 99 -16.75 -25.89 1.40
N SER A 100 -17.73 -25.93 0.49
CA SER A 100 -17.84 -26.94 -0.57
C SER A 100 -16.74 -26.88 -1.62
N GLU A 101 -16.02 -25.76 -1.72
CA GLU A 101 -14.95 -25.57 -2.70
C GLU A 101 -13.66 -25.12 -2.01
N LEU A 102 -12.52 -25.63 -2.48
CA LEU A 102 -11.21 -25.17 -2.04
C LEU A 102 -10.69 -24.10 -3.00
N CYS A 103 -10.42 -22.91 -2.47
CA CYS A 103 -9.84 -21.82 -3.23
C CYS A 103 -8.33 -21.76 -2.96
N PRO A 104 -7.48 -22.00 -3.96
CA PRO A 104 -6.05 -21.87 -3.81
C PRO A 104 -5.65 -20.39 -3.69
N PRO A 105 -4.59 -20.08 -2.89
CA PRO A 105 -3.99 -18.76 -2.85
C PRO A 105 -3.52 -18.28 -4.23
N GLU A 106 -3.57 -16.97 -4.48
CA GLU A 106 -3.18 -16.40 -5.78
C GLU A 106 -1.70 -16.71 -6.11
N VAL A 107 -0.83 -16.67 -5.12
CA VAL A 107 0.58 -17.07 -5.25
C VAL A 107 0.72 -18.53 -5.70
N LYS A 108 -0.12 -19.44 -5.18
CA LYS A 108 -0.11 -20.86 -5.63
C LYS A 108 -0.51 -20.98 -7.08
N LYS A 109 -1.58 -20.28 -7.50
CA LYS A 109 -2.07 -20.31 -8.88
C LYS A 109 -0.96 -19.91 -9.85
N TYR A 110 -0.29 -18.79 -9.57
CA TYR A 110 0.82 -18.32 -10.38
C TYR A 110 2.00 -19.28 -10.36
N ALA A 111 2.45 -19.74 -9.19
CA ALA A 111 3.58 -20.67 -9.06
C ALA A 111 3.38 -21.95 -9.89
N LEU A 112 2.19 -22.55 -9.82
CA LEU A 112 1.85 -23.74 -10.61
C LEU A 112 1.82 -23.45 -12.11
N SER A 113 1.35 -22.27 -12.53
CA SER A 113 1.30 -21.90 -13.95
C SER A 113 2.68 -21.78 -14.60
N VAL A 114 3.72 -21.53 -13.79
CA VAL A 114 5.13 -21.44 -14.25
C VAL A 114 5.98 -22.64 -13.83
N GLY A 115 5.36 -23.70 -13.31
CA GLY A 115 6.03 -24.97 -12.98
C GLY A 115 6.89 -24.94 -11.70
N LEU A 116 6.68 -23.97 -10.79
CA LEU A 116 7.41 -23.90 -9.54
C LEU A 116 6.86 -24.87 -8.48
N PRO A 117 7.73 -25.54 -7.69
CA PRO A 117 7.33 -26.32 -6.55
C PRO A 117 6.62 -25.45 -5.49
N VAL A 118 5.52 -25.97 -4.92
CA VAL A 118 4.72 -25.26 -3.92
C VAL A 118 4.66 -26.05 -2.63
N LEU A 119 5.01 -25.40 -1.52
CA LEU A 119 4.87 -25.93 -0.16
C LEU A 119 3.75 -25.18 0.56
N GLN A 120 2.84 -25.95 1.21
CA GLN A 120 1.69 -25.40 1.92
C GLN A 120 1.61 -25.90 3.38
N PRO A 121 2.55 -25.50 4.25
CA PRO A 121 2.57 -25.97 5.62
C PRO A 121 1.36 -25.46 6.41
N VAL A 122 0.69 -26.33 7.16
CA VAL A 122 -0.30 -25.94 8.14
C VAL A 122 0.38 -25.30 9.35
N LYS A 123 1.46 -25.90 9.81
CA LYS A 123 2.30 -25.41 10.92
C LYS A 123 3.72 -25.16 10.43
N MET A 124 4.22 -23.92 10.63
CA MET A 124 5.57 -23.53 10.18
C MET A 124 6.71 -24.22 10.96
N LYS A 125 6.42 -24.77 12.14
CA LYS A 125 7.39 -25.51 12.97
C LYS A 125 7.31 -27.02 12.75
N ASP A 126 6.50 -27.49 11.80
CA ASP A 126 6.40 -28.93 11.49
C ASP A 126 7.78 -29.44 10.99
N PRO A 127 8.35 -30.47 11.65
CA PRO A 127 9.66 -31.01 11.24
C PRO A 127 9.70 -31.47 9.77
N ALA A 128 8.64 -32.09 9.27
CA ALA A 128 8.56 -32.52 7.87
C ALA A 128 8.57 -31.35 6.89
N PHE A 129 7.94 -30.23 7.25
CA PHE A 129 8.01 -29.00 6.47
C PHE A 129 9.42 -28.39 6.49
N VAL A 130 10.02 -28.28 7.69
CA VAL A 130 11.36 -27.71 7.87
C VAL A 130 12.40 -28.52 7.06
N GLU A 131 12.33 -29.83 7.10
CA GLU A 131 13.18 -30.74 6.31
C GLU A 131 12.97 -30.54 4.80
N SER A 132 11.70 -30.50 4.37
CA SER A 132 11.36 -30.27 2.95
C SER A 132 11.85 -28.90 2.47
N LEU A 133 11.75 -27.85 3.29
CA LEU A 133 12.25 -26.52 2.98
C LEU A 133 13.79 -26.51 2.88
N ALA A 134 14.47 -27.13 3.83
CA ALA A 134 15.93 -27.22 3.87
C ALA A 134 16.50 -27.96 2.63
N ALA A 135 15.77 -28.93 2.10
CA ALA A 135 16.18 -29.67 0.89
C ALA A 135 16.32 -28.79 -0.35
N TYR A 136 15.64 -27.63 -0.40
CA TYR A 136 15.81 -26.66 -1.49
C TYR A 136 17.12 -25.87 -1.39
N LYS A 137 17.86 -25.95 -0.27
CA LYS A 137 19.16 -25.27 -0.07
C LYS A 137 19.11 -23.80 -0.52
N ALA A 138 18.11 -23.07 -0.07
CA ALA A 138 17.95 -21.67 -0.40
C ALA A 138 19.11 -20.84 0.16
N ASP A 139 19.65 -19.94 -0.66
CA ASP A 139 20.64 -18.95 -0.24
C ASP A 139 19.96 -17.73 0.39
N LEU A 140 18.75 -17.43 -0.07
CA LEU A 140 17.94 -16.28 0.33
C LEU A 140 16.47 -16.68 0.43
N GLN A 141 15.76 -16.14 1.41
CA GLN A 141 14.30 -16.20 1.46
C GLN A 141 13.69 -14.81 1.30
N VAL A 142 12.68 -14.71 0.47
CA VAL A 142 11.90 -13.49 0.23
C VAL A 142 10.50 -13.68 0.75
N VAL A 143 10.04 -12.77 1.61
CA VAL A 143 8.71 -12.82 2.23
C VAL A 143 7.90 -11.61 1.78
N VAL A 144 6.67 -11.84 1.31
CA VAL A 144 5.75 -10.78 0.92
C VAL A 144 4.35 -11.15 1.38
N ALA A 145 3.76 -10.35 2.25
CA ALA A 145 2.40 -10.56 2.76
C ALA A 145 2.14 -12.01 3.20
N TYR A 146 2.98 -12.50 4.07
CA TYR A 146 2.91 -13.85 4.64
C TYR A 146 2.71 -13.80 6.16
N ARG A 147 2.46 -14.94 6.77
CA ARG A 147 2.35 -15.04 8.24
C ARG A 147 3.72 -15.00 8.89
N MET A 148 3.74 -14.74 10.21
CA MET A 148 4.96 -14.77 11.00
C MET A 148 5.72 -16.10 10.84
N LEU A 149 7.03 -16.00 10.65
CA LEU A 149 7.93 -17.15 10.52
C LEU A 149 8.64 -17.43 11.84
N PRO A 150 8.76 -18.69 12.26
CA PRO A 150 9.62 -19.04 13.39
C PRO A 150 11.10 -18.94 12.99
N GLU A 151 11.97 -18.75 13.96
CA GLU A 151 13.42 -18.60 13.78
C GLU A 151 14.03 -19.73 12.95
N ILE A 152 13.67 -20.99 13.26
CA ILE A 152 14.13 -22.18 12.53
C ILE A 152 13.88 -22.11 11.00
N VAL A 153 12.94 -21.27 10.56
CA VAL A 153 12.63 -21.06 9.15
C VAL A 153 13.37 -19.84 8.60
N TRP A 154 13.23 -18.66 9.26
CA TRP A 154 13.79 -17.43 8.72
C TRP A 154 15.32 -17.33 8.86
N ALA A 155 15.93 -18.00 9.83
CA ALA A 155 17.38 -18.04 10.00
C ALA A 155 18.07 -19.13 9.14
N MET A 156 17.32 -19.90 8.36
CA MET A 156 17.86 -21.04 7.60
C MET A 156 18.82 -20.64 6.45
N PRO A 157 18.51 -19.62 5.60
CA PRO A 157 19.35 -19.32 4.45
C PRO A 157 20.58 -18.50 4.84
N ARG A 158 21.71 -18.73 4.14
CA ARG A 158 23.00 -18.07 4.44
C ARG A 158 23.00 -16.57 4.27
N PHE A 159 22.17 -16.01 3.39
CA PHE A 159 22.02 -14.57 3.18
C PHE A 159 20.80 -14.00 3.89
N GLY A 160 20.16 -14.81 4.76
CA GLY A 160 19.04 -14.37 5.57
C GLY A 160 17.71 -14.38 4.85
N THR A 161 16.72 -13.84 5.52
CA THR A 161 15.35 -13.70 5.04
C THR A 161 14.95 -12.25 5.13
N PHE A 162 14.48 -11.65 4.03
CA PHE A 162 13.92 -10.31 4.07
C PHE A 162 12.43 -10.29 3.76
N ASN A 163 11.73 -9.30 4.31
CA ASN A 163 10.32 -9.04 4.03
C ASN A 163 10.17 -7.77 3.19
N VAL A 164 9.18 -7.75 2.31
CA VAL A 164 8.67 -6.54 1.63
C VAL A 164 7.42 -6.09 2.37
N HIS A 165 7.54 -5.01 3.11
CA HIS A 165 6.47 -4.45 3.94
C HIS A 165 5.88 -3.19 3.31
N ALA A 166 4.56 -3.09 3.29
CA ALA A 166 3.85 -2.04 2.60
C ALA A 166 3.67 -0.76 3.46
N SER A 167 4.76 -0.29 4.05
CA SER A 167 4.84 1.01 4.72
C SER A 167 6.28 1.54 4.74
N LEU A 168 6.44 2.79 5.17
CA LEU A 168 7.73 3.38 5.53
C LEU A 168 8.01 3.09 7.01
N LEU A 169 8.67 1.95 7.30
CA LEU A 169 9.05 1.58 8.66
C LEU A 169 9.92 2.68 9.31
N PRO A 170 9.80 2.94 10.62
CA PRO A 170 9.11 2.14 11.63
C PRO A 170 7.60 2.38 11.77
N LYS A 171 7.00 3.30 10.99
CA LYS A 171 5.55 3.52 11.00
C LYS A 171 4.81 2.33 10.39
N TYR A 172 3.63 2.02 10.95
CA TYR A 172 2.71 1.01 10.41
C TYR A 172 3.29 -0.41 10.42
N ARG A 173 4.04 -0.79 11.47
CA ARG A 173 4.32 -2.20 11.76
C ARG A 173 3.01 -2.94 12.00
N GLY A 174 2.86 -4.14 11.40
CA GLY A 174 1.69 -4.99 11.63
C GLY A 174 0.97 -5.46 10.38
N ALA A 175 -0.31 -5.84 10.53
CA ALA A 175 -1.03 -6.65 9.56
C ALA A 175 -1.75 -5.87 8.43
N ALA A 176 -2.01 -4.56 8.61
CA ALA A 176 -2.80 -3.76 7.68
C ALA A 176 -2.20 -2.36 7.42
N PRO A 177 -0.89 -2.27 7.06
CA PRO A 177 -0.19 -0.98 6.92
C PRO A 177 -0.82 -0.06 5.90
N ILE A 178 -1.28 -0.58 4.76
CA ILE A 178 -1.88 0.20 3.67
C ILE A 178 -3.17 0.88 4.14
N ASN A 179 -4.07 0.10 4.75
CA ASN A 179 -5.33 0.65 5.24
C ASN A 179 -5.11 1.74 6.29
N TRP A 180 -4.23 1.48 7.27
CA TRP A 180 -4.01 2.43 8.37
C TRP A 180 -3.33 3.72 7.92
N ALA A 181 -2.46 3.69 6.90
CA ALA A 181 -1.90 4.89 6.32
C ALA A 181 -3.01 5.79 5.73
N VAL A 182 -3.96 5.20 4.97
CA VAL A 182 -5.09 5.95 4.39
C VAL A 182 -6.09 6.39 5.45
N ILE A 183 -6.47 5.52 6.40
CA ILE A 183 -7.37 5.83 7.53
C ILE A 183 -6.84 7.00 8.36
N ASN A 184 -5.52 7.08 8.55
CA ASN A 184 -4.90 8.16 9.31
C ASN A 184 -4.73 9.45 8.51
N GLY A 185 -5.06 9.44 7.21
CA GLY A 185 -4.98 10.63 6.36
C GLY A 185 -3.55 10.99 5.97
N GLU A 186 -2.64 10.00 5.93
CA GLU A 186 -1.29 10.23 5.42
C GLU A 186 -1.34 10.66 3.96
N THR A 187 -0.46 11.57 3.57
CA THR A 187 -0.27 12.02 2.19
C THR A 187 0.83 11.26 1.47
N GLU A 188 1.58 10.46 2.23
CA GLU A 188 2.69 9.64 1.74
C GLU A 188 2.74 8.33 2.52
N THR A 189 3.05 7.25 1.82
CA THR A 189 3.42 5.95 2.40
C THR A 189 4.59 5.38 1.59
N GLY A 190 4.77 4.07 1.58
CA GLY A 190 5.81 3.46 0.76
C GLY A 190 5.93 1.96 1.00
N VAL A 191 7.07 1.43 0.57
CA VAL A 191 7.47 0.06 0.82
C VAL A 191 8.85 0.02 1.43
N THR A 192 9.07 -0.92 2.33
CA THR A 192 10.35 -1.16 3.00
C THR A 192 10.76 -2.61 2.82
N THR A 193 12.00 -2.86 2.41
CA THR A 193 12.62 -4.17 2.57
C THR A 193 13.49 -4.18 3.81
N PHE A 194 13.38 -5.23 4.62
CA PHE A 194 14.13 -5.37 5.87
C PHE A 194 14.40 -6.84 6.18
N PHE A 195 15.51 -7.14 6.85
CA PHE A 195 15.79 -8.49 7.33
C PHE A 195 14.87 -8.87 8.48
N LEU A 196 14.39 -10.11 8.50
CA LEU A 196 13.56 -10.60 9.60
C LEU A 196 14.36 -10.71 10.89
N ASP A 197 13.68 -10.51 12.00
CA ASP A 197 14.14 -10.53 13.36
C ASP A 197 13.14 -11.29 14.25
N HIS A 198 13.42 -11.38 15.54
CA HIS A 198 12.56 -12.05 16.53
C HIS A 198 11.21 -11.35 16.73
N GLU A 199 11.16 -10.02 16.56
CA GLU A 199 9.95 -9.23 16.74
C GLU A 199 9.31 -8.88 15.40
N ILE A 200 8.00 -8.58 15.44
CA ILE A 200 7.23 -8.28 14.23
C ILE A 200 7.67 -6.94 13.62
N ASP A 201 8.16 -7.00 12.38
CA ASP A 201 8.50 -5.85 11.55
C ASP A 201 9.54 -4.89 12.17
N THR A 202 10.45 -5.39 13.05
CA THR A 202 11.47 -4.59 13.74
C THR A 202 12.86 -4.68 13.14
N GLY A 203 13.08 -5.63 12.26
CA GLY A 203 14.38 -5.93 11.70
C GLY A 203 15.02 -4.76 10.93
N ARG A 204 16.28 -4.91 10.59
CA ARG A 204 17.11 -3.86 9.98
C ARG A 204 16.67 -3.55 8.57
N ILE A 205 16.42 -2.27 8.28
CA ILE A 205 16.00 -1.77 6.97
C ILE A 205 17.14 -1.92 5.96
N ILE A 206 16.80 -2.50 4.79
CA ILE A 206 17.68 -2.60 3.64
C ILE A 206 17.43 -1.42 2.70
N MET A 207 16.16 -1.22 2.30
CA MET A 207 15.77 -0.20 1.33
C MET A 207 14.36 0.30 1.60
N GLN A 208 14.09 1.55 1.21
CA GLN A 208 12.74 2.14 1.26
C GLN A 208 12.44 2.89 -0.03
N LYS A 209 11.20 2.80 -0.50
CA LYS A 209 10.67 3.62 -1.59
C LYS A 209 9.38 4.29 -1.16
N ARG A 210 9.24 5.57 -1.51
CA ARG A 210 8.10 6.40 -1.15
C ARG A 210 6.99 6.32 -2.20
N PHE A 211 5.77 6.47 -1.76
CA PHE A 211 4.56 6.50 -2.59
C PHE A 211 3.62 7.61 -2.12
N HIS A 212 3.27 8.53 -3.02
CA HIS A 212 2.34 9.61 -2.72
C HIS A 212 0.89 9.10 -2.68
N ILE A 213 0.12 9.52 -1.66
CA ILE A 213 -1.31 9.23 -1.52
C ILE A 213 -2.10 10.50 -1.87
N PRO A 214 -2.77 10.56 -3.04
CA PRO A 214 -3.70 11.64 -3.36
C PRO A 214 -4.84 11.74 -2.35
N ASP A 215 -5.36 12.96 -2.12
CA ASP A 215 -6.41 13.17 -1.11
C ASP A 215 -7.73 12.45 -1.44
N ASP A 216 -7.98 12.18 -2.72
CA ASP A 216 -9.15 11.47 -3.23
C ASP A 216 -8.92 9.95 -3.45
N ALA A 217 -7.69 9.47 -3.25
CA ALA A 217 -7.38 8.04 -3.41
C ALA A 217 -7.97 7.23 -2.27
N ASP A 218 -8.55 6.07 -2.63
CA ASP A 218 -8.96 5.05 -1.68
C ASP A 218 -7.83 4.03 -1.41
N VAL A 219 -8.13 3.03 -0.58
CA VAL A 219 -7.12 1.99 -0.25
C VAL A 219 -6.78 1.10 -1.44
N GLU A 220 -7.70 0.91 -2.40
CA GLU A 220 -7.44 0.10 -3.61
C GLU A 220 -6.37 0.75 -4.49
N TYR A 221 -6.48 2.07 -4.72
CA TYR A 221 -5.45 2.82 -5.46
C TYR A 221 -4.06 2.69 -4.82
N VAL A 222 -4.00 2.83 -3.49
CA VAL A 222 -2.73 2.73 -2.74
C VAL A 222 -2.20 1.30 -2.76
N TYR A 223 -3.07 0.30 -2.60
CA TYR A 223 -2.74 -1.12 -2.68
C TYR A 223 -2.09 -1.47 -4.02
N ASP A 224 -2.70 -1.07 -5.14
CA ASP A 224 -2.20 -1.33 -6.49
C ASP A 224 -0.86 -0.62 -6.75
N GLY A 225 -0.71 0.60 -6.25
CA GLY A 225 0.54 1.35 -6.34
C GLY A 225 1.68 0.68 -5.57
N LEU A 226 1.41 0.29 -4.32
CA LEU A 226 2.40 -0.36 -3.46
C LEU A 226 2.72 -1.79 -3.88
N MET A 227 1.77 -2.51 -4.50
CA MET A 227 2.01 -3.83 -5.07
C MET A 227 3.07 -3.77 -6.17
N ARG A 228 2.95 -2.81 -7.09
CA ARG A 228 3.94 -2.59 -8.17
C ARG A 228 5.29 -2.12 -7.62
N LEU A 229 5.27 -1.14 -6.72
CA LEU A 229 6.48 -0.63 -6.06
C LEU A 229 7.17 -1.72 -5.22
N GLY A 230 6.38 -2.60 -4.59
CA GLY A 230 6.85 -3.76 -3.85
C GLY A 230 7.57 -4.79 -4.72
N ALA A 231 7.09 -5.02 -5.93
CA ALA A 231 7.76 -5.90 -6.90
C ALA A 231 9.11 -5.31 -7.35
N GLU A 232 9.14 -4.01 -7.60
CA GLU A 232 10.35 -3.28 -7.99
C GLU A 232 11.43 -3.33 -6.90
N ILE A 233 11.08 -2.92 -5.66
CA ILE A 233 12.03 -2.91 -4.54
C ILE A 233 12.46 -4.33 -4.14
N CYS A 234 11.59 -5.33 -4.29
CA CYS A 234 11.91 -6.73 -4.08
C CYS A 234 13.06 -7.18 -5.00
N ARG A 235 12.92 -6.91 -6.29
CA ARG A 235 13.94 -7.21 -7.30
C ARG A 235 15.26 -6.50 -7.00
N GLU A 236 15.21 -5.19 -6.74
CA GLU A 236 16.40 -4.40 -6.42
C GLU A 236 17.11 -4.90 -5.15
N THR A 237 16.35 -5.36 -4.16
CA THR A 237 16.93 -5.96 -2.95
C THR A 237 17.64 -7.28 -3.27
N VAL A 238 17.06 -8.13 -4.12
CA VAL A 238 17.72 -9.37 -4.58
C VAL A 238 18.97 -9.05 -5.39
N ASP A 239 18.93 -8.06 -6.29
CA ASP A 239 20.10 -7.59 -7.04
C ASP A 239 21.22 -7.09 -6.09
N MET A 240 20.85 -6.39 -5.03
CA MET A 240 21.81 -5.96 -4.00
C MET A 240 22.44 -7.14 -3.27
N VAL A 241 21.66 -8.17 -2.91
CA VAL A 241 22.21 -9.40 -2.31
C VAL A 241 23.20 -10.09 -3.23
N ILE A 242 22.90 -10.16 -4.53
CA ILE A 242 23.78 -10.73 -5.56
C ILE A 242 25.09 -9.94 -5.65
N SER A 243 24.98 -8.63 -5.88
CA SER A 243 26.14 -7.75 -6.11
C SER A 243 27.06 -7.59 -4.92
N THR A 244 26.57 -7.84 -3.70
CA THR A 244 27.32 -7.76 -2.45
C THR A 244 27.69 -9.13 -1.88
N GLU A 245 27.37 -10.21 -2.60
CA GLU A 245 27.53 -11.60 -2.12
C GLU A 245 26.95 -11.78 -0.70
N GLY A 246 25.78 -11.19 -0.45
CA GLY A 246 25.08 -11.25 0.83
C GLY A 246 25.53 -10.22 1.89
N ASN A 247 26.58 -9.45 1.64
CA ASN A 247 27.04 -8.41 2.56
C ASN A 247 26.22 -7.12 2.41
N VAL A 248 24.92 -7.25 2.54
CA VAL A 248 23.97 -6.14 2.34
C VAL A 248 24.07 -5.13 3.50
N ALA A 249 24.34 -3.87 3.16
CA ALA A 249 24.26 -2.78 4.13
C ALA A 249 22.81 -2.61 4.61
N SER A 250 22.61 -2.57 5.91
CA SER A 250 21.30 -2.38 6.53
C SER A 250 21.40 -1.51 7.78
N GLN A 251 20.34 -0.79 8.08
CA GLN A 251 20.30 0.14 9.21
C GLN A 251 19.20 -0.23 10.21
N PRO A 252 19.41 0.00 11.53
CA PRO A 252 18.33 -0.17 12.50
C PRO A 252 17.20 0.82 12.21
N GLN A 253 16.00 0.46 12.61
CA GLN A 253 14.86 1.35 12.52
C GLN A 253 14.99 2.47 13.56
N ASP A 254 14.70 3.71 13.16
CA ASP A 254 14.70 4.87 14.05
C ASP A 254 13.33 5.02 14.73
N GLU A 255 13.22 4.51 15.94
CA GLU A 255 11.98 4.56 16.72
C GLU A 255 11.61 5.96 17.24
N THR A 256 12.53 6.94 17.14
CA THR A 256 12.25 8.33 17.50
C THR A 256 11.28 9.02 16.54
N LEU A 257 11.13 8.47 15.33
CA LEU A 257 10.17 8.96 14.32
C LEU A 257 8.70 8.72 14.68
N GLY A 258 8.44 8.11 15.83
CA GLY A 258 7.10 7.78 16.31
C GLY A 258 6.58 6.46 15.71
N LEU A 259 6.11 5.61 16.59
CA LEU A 259 5.49 4.34 16.21
C LEU A 259 4.00 4.55 15.97
N CYS A 260 3.53 4.18 14.80
CA CYS A 260 2.10 4.10 14.49
C CYS A 260 1.81 2.64 14.13
N PRO A 261 1.13 1.87 14.99
CA PRO A 261 0.85 0.46 14.72
C PRO A 261 -0.22 0.30 13.64
N ALA A 262 -0.15 -0.80 12.90
CA ALA A 262 -1.13 -1.18 11.89
C ALA A 262 -1.78 -2.54 12.22
N PRO A 263 -2.61 -2.60 13.27
CA PRO A 263 -3.22 -3.85 13.69
C PRO A 263 -4.15 -4.42 12.61
N LYS A 264 -4.43 -5.71 12.73
CA LYS A 264 -5.38 -6.37 11.85
C LYS A 264 -6.78 -5.72 11.97
N ILE A 265 -7.39 -5.49 10.81
CA ILE A 265 -8.73 -4.91 10.72
C ILE A 265 -9.77 -6.03 10.86
N PHE A 266 -10.70 -5.85 11.78
CA PHE A 266 -11.84 -6.72 12.02
C PHE A 266 -13.12 -5.98 11.67
N LYS A 267 -14.25 -6.70 11.60
CA LYS A 267 -15.54 -6.08 11.28
C LYS A 267 -15.88 -4.94 12.25
N GLU A 268 -15.59 -5.13 13.52
CA GLU A 268 -15.89 -4.18 14.61
C GLU A 268 -15.08 -2.89 14.45
N THR A 269 -13.84 -2.98 13.94
CA THR A 269 -12.99 -1.80 13.68
C THR A 269 -13.39 -1.03 12.42
N CYS A 270 -14.33 -1.56 11.63
CA CYS A 270 -14.84 -0.87 10.43
C CYS A 270 -16.07 -0.01 10.70
N GLU A 271 -16.51 0.13 11.94
CA GLU A 271 -17.65 0.94 12.32
C GLU A 271 -17.30 2.43 12.28
N ILE A 272 -18.15 3.23 11.64
CA ILE A 272 -17.93 4.67 11.49
C ILE A 272 -18.27 5.37 12.81
N ASP A 273 -17.31 6.12 13.33
CA ASP A 273 -17.51 7.03 14.45
C ASP A 273 -17.83 8.46 13.94
N TRP A 274 -19.12 8.78 13.92
CA TRP A 274 -19.61 10.08 13.46
C TRP A 274 -19.26 11.23 14.40
N SER A 275 -18.77 10.98 15.60
CA SER A 275 -18.26 12.01 16.52
C SER A 275 -16.90 12.57 16.12
N LYS A 276 -16.25 11.99 15.12
CA LYS A 276 -15.00 12.49 14.53
C LYS A 276 -15.26 13.61 13.54
N THR A 277 -14.22 14.38 13.20
CA THR A 277 -14.30 15.39 12.14
C THR A 277 -14.64 14.77 10.79
N ALA A 278 -15.26 15.51 9.90
CA ALA A 278 -15.57 15.05 8.55
C ALA A 278 -14.35 14.58 7.77
N LYS A 279 -13.17 15.19 7.97
CA LYS A 279 -11.91 14.72 7.38
C LYS A 279 -11.56 13.32 7.90
N ARG A 280 -11.69 13.05 9.20
CA ARG A 280 -11.42 11.75 9.79
C ARG A 280 -12.41 10.68 9.32
N VAL A 281 -13.69 11.03 9.20
CA VAL A 281 -14.71 10.12 8.62
C VAL A 281 -14.43 9.84 7.16
N TYR A 282 -14.06 10.85 6.38
CA TYR A 282 -13.69 10.72 4.97
C TYR A 282 -12.50 9.77 4.80
N ASP A 283 -11.41 9.99 5.53
CA ASP A 283 -10.21 9.15 5.46
C ASP A 283 -10.50 7.72 5.92
N PHE A 284 -11.32 7.56 6.96
CA PHE A 284 -11.73 6.27 7.45
C PHE A 284 -12.49 5.45 6.39
N VAL A 285 -13.46 6.08 5.72
CA VAL A 285 -14.25 5.42 4.66
C VAL A 285 -13.36 5.04 3.48
N ARG A 286 -12.56 5.97 2.95
CA ARG A 286 -11.68 5.68 1.80
C ARG A 286 -10.57 4.68 2.13
N GLY A 287 -10.10 4.64 3.38
CA GLY A 287 -9.11 3.67 3.86
C GLY A 287 -9.66 2.25 4.04
N LEU A 288 -10.99 2.09 3.97
CA LEU A 288 -11.68 0.80 4.05
C LEU A 288 -12.44 0.45 2.75
N SER A 289 -12.44 1.32 1.74
CA SER A 289 -13.15 1.12 0.47
C SER A 289 -12.19 0.62 -0.62
N PRO A 290 -12.54 -0.38 -1.40
CA PRO A 290 -13.83 -1.10 -1.43
C PRO A 290 -13.94 -2.24 -0.40
N TYR A 291 -12.85 -2.64 0.24
CA TYR A 291 -12.82 -3.76 1.17
C TYR A 291 -11.94 -3.43 2.40
N PRO A 292 -12.41 -3.77 3.61
CA PRO A 292 -13.63 -4.54 3.98
C PRO A 292 -14.93 -3.74 3.94
N GLY A 293 -14.87 -2.42 3.77
CA GLY A 293 -15.99 -1.48 3.75
C GLY A 293 -16.33 -0.97 5.15
N ALA A 294 -16.30 0.36 5.32
CA ALA A 294 -16.79 1.02 6.53
C ALA A 294 -18.31 0.81 6.67
N TRP A 295 -18.81 0.76 7.89
CA TRP A 295 -20.24 0.53 8.12
C TRP A 295 -20.80 1.35 9.29
N SER A 296 -22.12 1.55 9.27
CA SER A 296 -22.89 2.17 10.33
C SER A 296 -24.26 1.51 10.41
N ALA A 297 -24.99 1.68 11.49
CA ALA A 297 -26.39 1.33 11.55
C ALA A 297 -27.26 2.54 11.18
N LEU A 298 -28.17 2.37 10.22
CA LEU A 298 -29.19 3.35 9.90
C LEU A 298 -30.43 3.09 10.74
N GLU A 299 -30.74 3.97 11.65
CA GLU A 299 -31.98 3.97 12.43
C GLU A 299 -33.04 4.77 11.67
N VAL A 300 -34.24 4.23 11.65
CA VAL A 300 -35.45 4.83 11.09
C VAL A 300 -36.54 4.68 12.16
N ASP A 301 -37.22 5.74 12.50
CA ASP A 301 -38.25 5.69 13.52
C ASP A 301 -39.23 4.54 13.33
N GLY A 302 -39.45 3.78 14.42
CA GLY A 302 -40.37 2.65 14.42
C GLY A 302 -39.91 1.40 13.64
N GLN A 303 -38.68 1.38 13.13
CA GLN A 303 -38.12 0.25 12.38
C GLN A 303 -36.89 -0.33 13.07
N LYS A 304 -36.57 -1.61 12.75
CA LYS A 304 -35.33 -2.23 13.17
C LYS A 304 -34.15 -1.56 12.44
N PRO A 305 -33.05 -1.23 13.14
CA PRO A 305 -31.86 -0.66 12.53
C PRO A 305 -31.33 -1.51 11.36
N LEU A 306 -30.92 -0.85 10.28
CA LEU A 306 -30.35 -1.45 9.09
C LEU A 306 -28.85 -1.27 9.08
N THR A 307 -28.08 -2.36 8.92
CA THR A 307 -26.64 -2.23 8.70
C THR A 307 -26.40 -1.70 7.27
N VAL A 308 -25.68 -0.60 7.19
CA VAL A 308 -25.33 0.06 5.93
C VAL A 308 -23.80 0.14 5.83
N LYS A 309 -23.23 -0.43 4.77
CA LYS A 309 -21.84 -0.16 4.40
C LYS A 309 -21.77 1.12 3.59
N VAL A 310 -20.75 1.94 3.87
CA VAL A 310 -20.48 3.20 3.17
C VAL A 310 -19.17 3.02 2.40
N TYR A 311 -19.21 3.24 1.09
CA TYR A 311 -18.07 3.06 0.20
C TYR A 311 -17.53 4.38 -0.35
N GLY A 312 -18.38 5.37 -0.49
CA GLY A 312 -18.01 6.68 -0.98
C GLY A 312 -18.59 7.80 -0.13
N THR A 313 -17.74 8.78 0.18
CA THR A 313 -18.13 9.99 0.87
C THR A 313 -17.49 11.21 0.22
N ARG A 314 -18.04 12.40 0.52
CA ARG A 314 -17.48 13.69 0.13
C ARG A 314 -17.59 14.66 1.30
N ARG A 315 -16.52 15.39 1.54
CA ARG A 315 -16.56 16.52 2.47
C ARG A 315 -17.31 17.68 1.82
N THR A 316 -18.21 18.32 2.55
CA THR A 316 -19.02 19.41 2.01
C THR A 316 -18.41 20.78 2.25
N GLY A 317 -17.54 20.92 3.25
CA GLY A 317 -17.05 22.22 3.74
C GLY A 317 -18.12 23.05 4.46
N THR A 318 -19.32 22.49 4.66
CA THR A 318 -20.46 23.18 5.30
C THR A 318 -20.49 22.77 6.77
N ALA A 319 -20.33 23.75 7.67
CA ALA A 319 -20.38 23.52 9.10
C ALA A 319 -21.72 22.89 9.51
N CYS A 320 -21.65 21.95 10.47
CA CYS A 320 -22.80 21.27 11.01
C CYS A 320 -22.88 21.47 12.54
N GLN A 321 -24.07 21.74 13.05
CA GLN A 321 -24.35 21.84 14.50
C GLN A 321 -25.37 20.79 14.97
N GLU A 322 -25.81 19.92 14.06
CA GLU A 322 -26.75 18.86 14.39
C GLU A 322 -26.04 17.76 15.20
N PRO A 323 -26.77 16.96 15.96
CA PRO A 323 -26.21 15.82 16.67
C PRO A 323 -25.49 14.86 15.73
N PHE A 324 -24.36 14.31 16.17
CA PHE A 324 -23.57 13.37 15.38
C PHE A 324 -24.42 12.21 14.84
N GLY A 325 -24.25 11.89 13.55
CA GLY A 325 -25.00 10.87 12.87
C GLY A 325 -26.40 11.30 12.42
N HIS A 326 -26.87 12.52 12.73
CA HIS A 326 -28.11 13.04 12.15
C HIS A 326 -28.05 13.01 10.63
N VAL A 327 -29.11 12.52 9.98
CA VAL A 327 -29.17 12.36 8.52
C VAL A 327 -30.09 13.41 7.92
N SER A 328 -29.57 14.15 6.96
CA SER A 328 -30.33 15.10 6.13
C SER A 328 -30.41 14.59 4.69
N VAL A 329 -31.61 14.58 4.13
CA VAL A 329 -31.85 14.19 2.74
C VAL A 329 -32.43 15.37 1.97
N GLY A 330 -31.81 15.72 0.85
CA GLY A 330 -32.27 16.82 0.00
C GLY A 330 -31.71 16.72 -1.41
N HIS A 331 -32.51 17.05 -2.41
CA HIS A 331 -32.11 17.08 -3.83
C HIS A 331 -31.45 15.79 -4.34
N GLY A 332 -31.89 14.63 -3.85
CA GLY A 332 -31.32 13.33 -4.20
C GLY A 332 -29.93 13.04 -3.63
N ARG A 333 -29.57 13.74 -2.56
CA ARG A 333 -28.31 13.57 -1.81
C ARG A 333 -28.61 13.22 -0.36
N LEU A 334 -27.68 12.54 0.27
CA LEU A 334 -27.74 12.14 1.68
C LEU A 334 -26.53 12.68 2.40
N TYR A 335 -26.77 13.40 3.47
CA TYR A 335 -25.76 14.01 4.32
C TYR A 335 -25.84 13.44 5.72
N VAL A 336 -24.71 13.29 6.37
CA VAL A 336 -24.61 12.85 7.77
C VAL A 336 -23.81 13.86 8.55
N ALA A 337 -24.28 14.25 9.72
CA ALA A 337 -23.61 15.18 10.62
C ALA A 337 -22.36 14.51 11.22
N ALA A 338 -21.20 15.11 11.01
CA ALA A 338 -19.95 14.81 11.71
C ALA A 338 -19.68 15.88 12.79
N ALA A 339 -18.51 15.84 13.43
CA ALA A 339 -18.21 16.75 14.54
C ALA A 339 -18.13 18.24 14.15
N ASP A 340 -17.80 18.53 12.91
CA ASP A 340 -17.50 19.89 12.43
C ASP A 340 -18.30 20.28 11.18
N GLU A 341 -18.54 19.34 10.27
CA GLU A 341 -19.23 19.61 9.01
C GLU A 341 -20.11 18.43 8.54
N TRP A 342 -20.96 18.70 7.58
CA TRP A 342 -21.75 17.69 6.90
C TRP A 342 -20.86 16.82 5.99
N VAL A 343 -21.02 15.49 6.07
CA VAL A 343 -20.42 14.51 5.15
C VAL A 343 -21.48 14.02 4.19
N GLU A 344 -21.28 14.21 2.88
CA GLU A 344 -22.13 13.63 1.85
C GLU A 344 -21.75 12.16 1.64
N ILE A 345 -22.72 11.25 1.71
CA ILE A 345 -22.56 9.87 1.26
C ILE A 345 -22.86 9.80 -0.21
N THR A 346 -21.96 9.24 -1.00
CA THR A 346 -22.11 9.11 -2.46
C THR A 346 -22.45 7.69 -2.89
N GLU A 347 -21.99 6.70 -2.13
CA GLU A 347 -22.15 5.29 -2.47
C GLU A 347 -22.27 4.43 -1.20
N LEU A 348 -23.22 3.50 -1.20
CA LEU A 348 -23.52 2.67 -0.04
C LEU A 348 -24.06 1.28 -0.43
N GLN A 349 -24.19 0.41 0.58
CA GLN A 349 -24.80 -0.91 0.46
C GLN A 349 -25.59 -1.24 1.73
N ILE A 350 -26.88 -1.51 1.61
CA ILE A 350 -27.67 -2.11 2.69
C ILE A 350 -27.33 -3.61 2.79
N ALA A 351 -27.28 -4.13 4.00
CA ALA A 351 -27.07 -5.56 4.23
C ALA A 351 -28.02 -6.42 3.39
N GLY A 352 -27.46 -7.37 2.64
CA GLY A 352 -28.23 -8.24 1.73
C GLY A 352 -28.65 -7.64 0.39
N LYS A 353 -28.27 -6.38 0.09
CA LYS A 353 -28.50 -5.73 -1.20
C LYS A 353 -27.18 -5.53 -1.95
N LYS A 354 -27.27 -5.08 -3.21
CA LYS A 354 -26.10 -4.68 -4.01
C LYS A 354 -25.61 -3.29 -3.60
N ARG A 355 -24.31 -3.02 -3.80
CA ARG A 355 -23.71 -1.69 -3.73
C ARG A 355 -24.36 -0.78 -4.77
N MET A 356 -24.68 0.47 -4.41
CA MET A 356 -25.40 1.41 -5.25
C MET A 356 -25.04 2.86 -4.90
N ASP A 357 -25.21 3.76 -5.86
CA ASP A 357 -25.15 5.19 -5.61
C ASP A 357 -26.32 5.65 -4.72
N VAL A 358 -26.10 6.78 -4.02
CA VAL A 358 -27.10 7.34 -3.08
C VAL A 358 -28.42 7.70 -3.76
N ARG A 359 -28.41 8.19 -4.99
CA ARG A 359 -29.65 8.54 -5.70
C ARG A 359 -30.53 7.33 -5.94
N SER A 360 -29.92 6.22 -6.38
CA SER A 360 -30.60 4.93 -6.54
C SER A 360 -31.15 4.41 -5.22
N PHE A 361 -30.38 4.54 -4.14
CA PHE A 361 -30.82 4.21 -2.79
C PHE A 361 -32.06 5.02 -2.39
N LEU A 362 -32.02 6.37 -2.50
CA LEU A 362 -33.10 7.26 -2.09
C LEU A 362 -34.38 7.06 -2.91
N ASN A 363 -34.28 6.70 -4.19
CA ASN A 363 -35.45 6.39 -5.01
C ASN A 363 -36.20 5.13 -4.55
N GLY A 364 -35.47 4.16 -4.00
CA GLY A 364 -36.02 2.91 -3.48
C GLY A 364 -36.34 2.91 -1.98
N PHE A 365 -35.78 3.86 -1.25
CA PHE A 365 -35.91 3.97 0.20
C PHE A 365 -36.97 5.00 0.56
N LYS A 366 -38.13 4.54 1.01
CA LYS A 366 -39.17 5.39 1.60
C LYS A 366 -39.01 5.37 3.10
N ALA A 367 -38.49 6.45 3.68
CA ALA A 367 -38.69 6.67 5.11
C ALA A 367 -40.20 6.66 5.40
N ALA A 368 -40.66 5.72 6.20
CA ALA A 368 -42.07 5.65 6.55
C ALA A 368 -42.46 6.99 7.25
N ASN A 369 -43.33 7.75 6.61
CA ASN A 369 -44.03 8.90 7.21
C ASN A 369 -43.19 10.04 7.78
N GLY A 370 -42.08 10.42 7.13
CA GLY A 370 -41.28 11.57 7.57
C GLY A 370 -40.52 11.38 8.89
N GLY A 371 -40.28 10.13 9.27
CA GLY A 371 -39.50 9.79 10.47
C GLY A 371 -38.06 10.28 10.37
N GLU A 372 -37.50 10.62 11.53
CA GLU A 372 -36.09 11.03 11.65
C GLU A 372 -35.15 9.88 11.27
N LEU A 373 -34.15 10.19 10.46
CA LEU A 373 -33.11 9.24 10.06
C LEU A 373 -31.85 9.53 10.84
N ARG A 374 -31.20 8.48 11.34
CA ARG A 374 -29.94 8.62 12.05
C ARG A 374 -28.97 7.49 11.72
N MET A 375 -27.70 7.85 11.46
CA MET A 375 -26.58 6.90 11.40
C MET A 375 -25.96 6.80 12.79
N VAL A 376 -25.94 5.61 13.32
CA VAL A 376 -25.43 5.36 14.68
C VAL A 376 -24.32 4.32 14.67
N GLY A 377 -23.34 4.50 15.55
CA GLY A 377 -22.41 3.46 15.93
C GLY A 377 -23.04 2.53 16.98
N SER A 378 -22.48 1.36 17.19
CA SER A 378 -22.96 0.35 18.15
C SER A 378 -22.86 0.79 19.63
N GLY A 379 -22.43 2.04 19.89
CA GLY A 379 -22.29 2.58 21.25
C GLY A 379 -21.14 1.98 22.06
N LYS A 380 -20.28 1.19 21.45
CA LYS A 380 -19.04 0.76 22.10
C LYS A 380 -18.04 1.92 22.05
N GLN A 381 -18.00 2.70 23.13
CA GLN A 381 -16.88 3.60 23.37
C GLN A 381 -15.59 2.81 23.29
N SER A 382 -14.68 3.24 22.42
CA SER A 382 -13.31 2.77 22.44
C SER A 382 -12.68 3.08 23.80
N VAL A 383 -12.35 2.04 24.54
CA VAL A 383 -11.47 2.09 25.71
C VAL A 383 -10.03 2.27 25.25
#